data_b893de323c976ad08fce2a78c2aa487a
#
_entry.id   b893de323c976ad08fce2a78c2aa487a
#
_cell.length_a   1.000
_cell.length_b   1.000
_cell.length_c   1.000
_cell.angle_alpha   90.00
_cell.angle_beta   90.00
_cell.angle_gamma   90.00
#
_symmetry.space_group_name_H-M   'P 1'
#
loop_
_entity.id
_entity.type
_entity.pdbx_description
1 polymer ?
#
loop_
_entity_poly.entity_id
_entity_poly.type
_entity_poly.pdbx_seq_one_letter_code
_entity_poly.pdbx_strand_id
1 'polypeptide(L)'
;RNKIYKHAKPLKDSIHKLEKEIKMLEEKTGAIEKEMAHPDFFKDHHNSAQKTTEYKTAKERLNDLYHKWSEESKKLAKIEAEIAG
;
A
#
# COMPACT_ATOMS: atom_id res chain seq x y z
N ARG A 1 -9.09 28.86 -9.25
CA ARG A 1 -9.68 27.93 -8.28
C ARG A 1 -10.10 26.61 -8.92
N ASN A 2 -10.91 26.68 -9.97
CA ASN A 2 -11.43 25.48 -10.63
C ASN A 2 -10.32 24.61 -11.22
N LYS A 3 -9.27 25.20 -11.78
CA LYS A 3 -8.13 24.45 -12.32
C LYS A 3 -7.38 23.69 -11.24
N ILE A 4 -7.16 24.32 -10.10
CA ILE A 4 -6.46 23.70 -8.95
C ILE A 4 -7.28 22.55 -8.39
N TYR A 5 -8.58 22.76 -8.20
CA TYR A 5 -9.50 21.72 -7.75
C TYR A 5 -9.54 20.53 -8.71
N LYS A 6 -9.58 20.80 -10.01
CA LYS A 6 -9.60 19.75 -11.05
C LYS A 6 -8.32 18.90 -11.02
N HIS A 7 -7.18 19.49 -10.68
CA HIS A 7 -5.91 18.76 -10.56
C HIS A 7 -5.81 18.01 -9.22
N ALA A 8 -6.33 18.59 -8.14
CA ALA A 8 -6.28 18.00 -6.81
C ALA A 8 -7.21 16.79 -6.67
N LYS A 9 -8.41 16.84 -7.22
CA LYS A 9 -9.39 15.78 -7.06
C LYS A 9 -8.92 14.41 -7.60
N PRO A 10 -8.39 14.31 -8.83
CA PRO A 10 -7.87 13.03 -9.31
C PRO A 10 -6.76 12.47 -8.43
N LEU A 11 -5.88 13.34 -7.89
CA LEU A 11 -4.82 12.92 -6.98
C LEU A 11 -5.37 12.39 -5.67
N LYS A 12 -6.37 13.06 -5.10
CA LYS A 12 -7.03 12.60 -3.88
C LYS A 12 -7.69 11.24 -4.09
N ASP A 13 -8.38 11.06 -5.21
CA ASP A 13 -9.04 9.80 -5.54
C ASP A 13 -8.02 8.68 -5.72
N SER A 14 -6.90 8.97 -6.40
CA SER A 14 -5.81 8.01 -6.59
C SER A 14 -5.15 7.63 -5.27
N ILE A 15 -4.89 8.62 -4.41
CA ILE A 15 -4.32 8.38 -3.08
C ILE A 15 -5.25 7.49 -2.25
N HIS A 16 -6.56 7.74 -2.30
CA HIS A 16 -7.53 6.91 -1.59
C HIS A 16 -7.51 5.46 -2.05
N LYS A 17 -7.41 5.23 -3.36
CA LYS A 17 -7.31 3.87 -3.92
C LYS A 17 -6.03 3.19 -3.44
N LEU A 18 -4.91 3.91 -3.46
CA LEU A 18 -3.63 3.40 -2.99
C LEU A 18 -3.70 3.02 -1.50
N GLU A 19 -4.31 3.88 -0.68
CA GLU A 19 -4.47 3.63 0.75
C GLU A 19 -5.31 2.40 1.04
N LYS A 20 -6.37 2.18 0.27
CA LYS A 20 -7.21 0.98 0.38
C LYS A 20 -6.43 -0.28 0.04
N GLU A 21 -5.69 -0.27 -1.05
CA GLU A 21 -4.88 -1.41 -1.47
C GLU A 21 -3.76 -1.69 -0.46
N ILE A 22 -3.10 -0.64 0.02
CA ILE A 22 -2.08 -0.74 1.06
C ILE A 22 -2.65 -1.41 2.31
N LYS A 23 -3.81 -0.96 2.76
CA LYS A 23 -4.46 -1.52 3.95
C LYS A 23 -4.77 -3.00 3.79
N MET A 24 -5.32 -3.39 2.64
CA MET A 24 -5.63 -4.79 2.35
C MET A 24 -4.37 -5.66 2.38
N LEU A 25 -3.29 -5.19 1.76
CA LEU A 25 -2.03 -5.93 1.73
C LEU A 25 -1.34 -5.96 3.08
N GLU A 26 -1.43 -4.89 3.87
CA GLU A 26 -0.90 -4.88 5.23
C GLU A 26 -1.63 -5.88 6.12
N GLU A 27 -2.95 -5.99 5.97
CA GLU A 27 -3.75 -6.99 6.68
C GLU A 27 -3.34 -8.41 6.27
N LYS A 28 -3.15 -8.63 4.96
CA LYS A 28 -2.72 -9.93 4.43
C LYS A 28 -1.33 -10.31 4.94
N THR A 29 -0.36 -9.41 4.86
CA THR A 29 1.00 -9.69 5.32
C THR A 29 1.04 -9.88 6.83
N GLY A 30 0.24 -9.12 7.58
CA GLY A 30 0.12 -9.28 9.03
C GLY A 30 -0.44 -10.64 9.41
N ALA A 31 -1.45 -11.14 8.68
CA ALA A 31 -2.01 -12.47 8.91
C ALA A 31 -0.97 -13.56 8.64
N ILE A 32 -0.20 -13.43 7.54
CA ILE A 32 0.85 -14.39 7.21
C ILE A 32 1.96 -14.37 8.27
N GLU A 33 2.34 -13.19 8.75
CA GLU A 33 3.34 -13.04 9.82
C GLU A 33 2.93 -13.78 11.09
N LYS A 34 1.63 -13.72 11.44
CA LYS A 34 1.12 -14.47 12.59
C LYS A 34 1.22 -15.97 12.37
N GLU A 35 0.91 -16.45 11.17
CA GLU A 35 1.06 -17.85 10.81
C GLU A 35 2.53 -18.28 10.89
N MET A 36 3.44 -17.46 10.36
CA MET A 36 4.89 -17.72 10.39
C MET A 36 5.45 -17.81 11.81
N ALA A 37 4.85 -17.09 12.74
CA ALA A 37 5.26 -17.11 14.14
C ALA A 37 4.80 -18.38 14.86
N HIS A 38 3.86 -19.14 14.28
CA HIS A 38 3.39 -20.38 14.88
C HIS A 38 4.47 -21.46 14.77
N PRO A 39 4.75 -22.23 15.86
CA PRO A 39 5.82 -23.25 15.83
C PRO A 39 5.64 -24.32 14.76
N ASP A 40 4.40 -24.61 14.36
CA ASP A 40 4.10 -25.67 13.39
C ASP A 40 4.10 -25.20 11.94
N PHE A 41 4.32 -23.90 11.70
CA PHE A 41 4.21 -23.30 10.35
C PHE A 41 5.04 -24.05 9.31
N PHE A 42 6.32 -24.36 9.65
CA PHE A 42 7.24 -24.99 8.71
C PHE A 42 7.11 -26.52 8.62
N LYS A 43 6.23 -27.14 9.45
CA LYS A 43 5.99 -28.58 9.38
C LYS A 43 5.29 -29.00 8.10
N ASP A 44 4.41 -28.16 7.56
CA ASP A 44 3.77 -28.37 6.26
C ASP A 44 4.57 -27.59 5.22
N HIS A 45 5.47 -28.27 4.54
CA HIS A 45 6.39 -27.66 3.56
C HIS A 45 5.64 -26.99 2.39
N HIS A 46 4.57 -27.62 1.91
CA HIS A 46 3.79 -27.06 0.80
C HIS A 46 3.12 -25.74 1.21
N ASN A 47 2.44 -25.75 2.34
CA ASN A 47 1.74 -24.59 2.85
C ASN A 47 2.73 -23.43 3.18
N SER A 48 3.84 -23.76 3.84
CA SER A 48 4.82 -22.74 4.21
C SER A 48 5.51 -22.13 3.00
N ALA A 49 5.82 -22.92 1.99
CA ALA A 49 6.40 -22.42 0.74
C ALA A 49 5.43 -21.49 0.01
N GLN A 50 4.16 -21.87 -0.08
CA GLN A 50 3.11 -21.07 -0.71
C GLN A 50 2.91 -19.75 0.02
N LYS A 51 2.79 -19.77 1.34
CA LYS A 51 2.59 -18.59 2.16
C LYS A 51 3.80 -17.66 2.12
N THR A 52 5.00 -18.21 2.12
CA THR A 52 6.24 -17.43 2.01
C THR A 52 6.30 -16.69 0.67
N THR A 53 5.90 -17.35 -0.41
CA THR A 53 5.83 -16.73 -1.74
C THR A 53 4.78 -15.61 -1.77
N GLU A 54 3.59 -15.86 -1.22
CA GLU A 54 2.54 -14.85 -1.12
C GLU A 54 3.00 -13.64 -0.32
N TYR A 55 3.69 -13.89 0.79
CA TYR A 55 4.23 -12.84 1.65
C TYR A 55 5.23 -11.97 0.90
N LYS A 56 6.18 -12.60 0.22
CA LYS A 56 7.20 -11.90 -0.57
C LYS A 56 6.56 -11.02 -1.65
N THR A 57 5.62 -11.59 -2.41
CA THR A 57 4.91 -10.88 -3.48
C THR A 57 4.15 -9.68 -2.91
N ALA A 58 3.45 -9.88 -1.80
CA ALA A 58 2.69 -8.81 -1.16
C ALA A 58 3.60 -7.70 -0.65
N LYS A 59 4.76 -8.03 -0.06
CA LYS A 59 5.73 -7.04 0.42
C LYS A 59 6.32 -6.22 -0.74
N GLU A 60 6.61 -6.87 -1.87
CA GLU A 60 7.11 -6.18 -3.07
C GLU A 60 6.05 -5.20 -3.59
N ARG A 61 4.79 -5.65 -3.64
CA ARG A 61 3.68 -4.79 -4.06
C ARG A 61 3.50 -3.61 -3.11
N LEU A 62 3.58 -3.85 -1.80
CA LEU A 62 3.51 -2.79 -0.79
C LEU A 62 4.59 -1.73 -0.99
N ASN A 63 5.82 -2.14 -1.28
CA ASN A 63 6.91 -1.21 -1.56
C ASN A 63 6.56 -0.29 -2.73
N ASP A 64 6.04 -0.85 -3.82
CA ASP A 64 5.63 -0.07 -4.99
C ASP A 64 4.50 0.90 -4.64
N LEU A 65 3.52 0.43 -3.88
CA LEU A 65 2.38 1.25 -3.48
C LEU A 65 2.79 2.39 -2.55
N TYR A 66 3.67 2.13 -1.58
CA TYR A 66 4.20 3.18 -0.69
C TYR A 66 4.94 4.24 -1.49
N HIS A 67 5.72 3.82 -2.49
CA HIS A 67 6.45 4.75 -3.35
C HIS A 67 5.49 5.64 -4.12
N LYS A 68 4.47 5.06 -4.77
CA LYS A 68 3.43 5.80 -5.49
C LYS A 68 2.66 6.73 -4.57
N TRP A 69 2.28 6.23 -3.41
CA TRP A 69 1.58 7.02 -2.39
C TRP A 69 2.39 8.24 -1.98
N SER A 70 3.68 8.05 -1.73
CA SER A 70 4.60 9.14 -1.36
C SER A 70 4.70 10.19 -2.47
N GLU A 71 4.86 9.74 -3.72
CA GLU A 71 4.97 10.63 -4.88
C GLU A 71 3.69 11.46 -5.07
N GLU A 72 2.53 10.81 -5.04
CA GLU A 72 1.25 11.49 -5.25
C GLU A 72 0.90 12.40 -4.08
N SER A 73 1.23 12.01 -2.84
CA SER A 73 1.03 12.83 -1.66
C SER A 73 1.86 14.12 -1.72
N LYS A 74 3.09 14.03 -2.22
CA LYS A 74 3.95 15.21 -2.43
C LYS A 74 3.36 16.15 -3.47
N LYS A 75 2.85 15.60 -4.57
CA LYS A 75 2.19 16.38 -5.62
C LYS A 75 0.96 17.11 -5.08
N LEU A 76 0.15 16.39 -4.31
CA LEU A 76 -1.05 16.98 -3.70
C LEU A 76 -0.69 18.08 -2.72
N ALA A 77 0.30 17.85 -1.85
CA ALA A 77 0.75 18.86 -0.89
C ALA A 77 1.23 20.14 -1.60
N LYS A 78 1.91 19.99 -2.72
CA LYS A 78 2.38 21.12 -3.53
C LYS A 78 1.22 21.92 -4.11
N ILE A 79 0.19 21.23 -4.63
CA ILE A 79 -1.01 21.87 -5.16
C ILE A 79 -1.76 22.60 -4.04
N GLU A 80 -1.91 21.96 -2.87
CA GLU A 80 -2.58 22.56 -1.73
C GLU A 80 -1.83 23.79 -1.20
N ALA A 81 -0.50 23.76 -1.23
CA ALA A 81 0.31 24.92 -0.85
C ALA A 81 0.08 26.10 -1.80
N GLU A 82 -0.12 25.84 -3.09
CA GLU A 82 -0.44 26.87 -4.08
C GLU A 82 -1.81 27.51 -3.82
N ILE A 83 -2.77 26.69 -3.37
CA ILE A 83 -4.11 27.17 -2.99
C ILE A 83 -4.02 28.07 -1.75
N ALA A 84 -3.22 27.66 -0.76
CA ALA A 84 -3.06 28.37 0.50
C ALA A 84 -2.25 29.66 0.36
N GLY A 85 -1.38 29.71 -0.64
CA GLY A 85 -0.57 30.89 -0.93
C GLY A 85 -1.32 31.88 -1.78
#